data_ade3e0b7f8fff7f193c6b073c0089d64
#
_entry.id   ade3e0b7f8fff7f193c6b073c0089d64
#
_cell.length_a   1.000
_cell.length_b   1.000
_cell.length_c   1.000
_cell.angle_alpha   90.00
_cell.angle_beta   90.00
_cell.angle_gamma   90.00
#
_symmetry.space_group_name_H-M   'P 1'
#
loop_
_entity.id
_entity.type
_entity.pdbx_description
1 polymer ?
#
loop_
_entity_poly.entity_id
_entity_poly.type
_entity_poly.pdbx_seq_one_letter_code
_entity_poly.pdbx_strand_id
1 'polypeptide(L)'
;NSSCYGTNDGEISITMNGGTTPPGTVSTLSYCLSSTAIDFTTGGIPNQDATIEEVILIGDANTINNNTAGVIDYYEDYTSTMYADITEGQSYAVDLILGDFSGGSYPTGAKVFIDYNIDGDFDDSGEEIGMLNCTFVSPLIGSINFTVPSTGAFGPTRMRVVSQDAFGTATSTIGPCDYADPANTNDVPWFGATEDYSIVLNSPTII
;
A
#
# COMPACT_ATOMS: atom_id res chain seq x y z
N ASN A 1 20.36 -39.61 -19.78
CA ASN A 1 21.28 -40.53 -19.12
C ASN A 1 22.50 -39.75 -18.72
N SER A 2 22.56 -39.33 -17.45
CA SER A 2 23.78 -38.74 -16.92
C SER A 2 24.84 -39.82 -16.86
N SER A 3 25.99 -39.55 -17.47
CA SER A 3 27.16 -40.42 -17.34
C SER A 3 27.73 -40.30 -15.93
N CYS A 4 28.05 -41.41 -15.33
CA CYS A 4 28.53 -41.48 -13.96
C CYS A 4 29.84 -40.76 -13.74
N TYR A 5 29.94 -40.07 -12.61
CA TYR A 5 31.14 -39.59 -11.96
C TYR A 5 32.04 -38.60 -12.73
N GLY A 6 31.87 -37.34 -12.39
CA GLY A 6 32.94 -36.32 -12.53
C GLY A 6 32.98 -35.56 -13.84
N THR A 7 31.97 -35.66 -14.68
CA THR A 7 31.81 -34.76 -15.81
C THR A 7 30.70 -33.75 -15.50
N ASN A 8 31.00 -32.47 -15.61
CA ASN A 8 30.02 -31.35 -15.51
C ASN A 8 29.18 -31.33 -16.80
N ASP A 9 28.39 -32.35 -17.05
CA ASP A 9 27.52 -32.46 -18.22
C ASP A 9 26.03 -32.25 -17.91
N GLY A 10 25.74 -31.76 -16.72
CA GLY A 10 24.39 -31.37 -16.32
C GLY A 10 24.15 -29.89 -16.52
N GLU A 11 23.46 -29.49 -17.56
CA GLU A 11 22.91 -28.15 -17.71
C GLU A 11 21.55 -28.10 -17.03
N ILE A 12 21.43 -27.28 -16.01
CA ILE A 12 20.13 -26.89 -15.46
C ILE A 12 19.76 -25.56 -16.09
N SER A 13 18.90 -25.61 -17.09
CA SER A 13 18.30 -24.40 -17.63
C SER A 13 17.06 -24.06 -16.81
N ILE A 14 17.16 -23.05 -15.94
CA ILE A 14 16.02 -22.47 -15.26
C ILE A 14 15.54 -21.31 -16.12
N THR A 15 14.51 -21.52 -16.90
CA THR A 15 13.82 -20.42 -17.57
C THR A 15 12.84 -19.85 -16.57
N MET A 16 13.23 -18.76 -15.93
CA MET A 16 12.28 -17.93 -15.19
C MET A 16 11.49 -17.13 -16.22
N ASN A 17 10.31 -17.58 -16.53
CA ASN A 17 9.33 -16.74 -17.20
C ASN A 17 8.84 -15.76 -16.14
N GLY A 18 9.44 -14.58 -16.09
CA GLY A 18 8.85 -13.44 -15.44
C GLY A 18 7.55 -13.13 -16.17
N GLY A 19 6.47 -13.74 -15.72
CA GLY A 19 5.16 -13.39 -16.21
C GLY A 19 4.89 -11.96 -15.76
N THR A 20 4.77 -11.04 -16.73
CA THR A 20 4.08 -9.80 -16.44
C THR A 20 2.65 -10.20 -16.07
N THR A 21 2.35 -10.15 -14.80
CA THR A 21 0.97 -10.36 -14.36
C THR A 21 0.17 -9.18 -14.92
N PRO A 22 -0.83 -9.41 -15.76
CA PRO A 22 -1.64 -8.33 -16.26
C PRO A 22 -2.30 -7.58 -15.09
N PRO A 23 -2.59 -6.28 -15.24
CA PRO A 23 -3.45 -5.58 -14.29
C PRO A 23 -4.72 -6.41 -14.07
N GLY A 24 -5.05 -6.70 -12.82
CA GLY A 24 -6.18 -7.56 -12.47
C GLY A 24 -5.83 -9.00 -12.12
N THR A 25 -4.59 -9.43 -12.23
CA THR A 25 -4.16 -10.69 -11.61
C THR A 25 -3.65 -10.37 -10.21
N VAL A 26 -4.58 -10.14 -9.33
CA VAL A 26 -4.29 -9.97 -7.90
C VAL A 26 -3.79 -11.31 -7.36
N SER A 27 -2.85 -11.27 -6.43
CA SER A 27 -2.53 -12.38 -5.56
C SER A 27 -3.81 -13.03 -5.04
N THR A 28 -3.89 -14.34 -5.04
CA THR A 28 -5.02 -15.08 -4.45
C THR A 28 -5.01 -15.04 -2.92
N LEU A 29 -4.07 -14.31 -2.32
CA LEU A 29 -3.95 -14.11 -0.88
C LEU A 29 -5.11 -13.26 -0.36
N SER A 30 -5.54 -13.60 0.84
CA SER A 30 -6.60 -12.88 1.54
C SER A 30 -5.96 -12.00 2.61
N TYR A 31 -6.06 -10.71 2.45
CA TYR A 31 -5.57 -9.74 3.43
C TYR A 31 -6.65 -9.42 4.46
N CYS A 32 -6.23 -8.93 5.62
CA CYS A 32 -7.13 -8.44 6.65
C CYS A 32 -8.04 -7.32 6.12
N LEU A 33 -9.21 -7.22 6.70
CA LEU A 33 -10.09 -6.08 6.46
C LEU A 33 -9.42 -4.81 7.01
N SER A 34 -9.60 -3.72 6.28
CA SER A 34 -9.30 -2.38 6.75
C SER A 34 -10.56 -1.54 6.69
N SER A 35 -10.47 -0.28 7.04
CA SER A 35 -11.61 0.61 7.18
C SER A 35 -12.63 0.39 6.07
N THR A 36 -13.79 -0.09 6.43
CA THR A 36 -14.94 -0.14 5.55
C THR A 36 -15.96 0.83 6.09
N ALA A 37 -16.35 1.77 5.24
CA ALA A 37 -17.53 2.62 5.34
C ALA A 37 -18.15 2.72 6.73
N ILE A 38 -17.54 3.44 7.63
CA ILE A 38 -18.27 3.98 8.75
C ILE A 38 -18.69 5.38 8.34
N ASP A 39 -19.94 5.44 8.00
CA ASP A 39 -20.62 6.70 7.84
C ASP A 39 -20.71 7.38 9.22
N PHE A 40 -19.66 8.08 9.61
CA PHE A 40 -19.73 9.01 10.72
C PHE A 40 -20.56 10.22 10.31
N THR A 41 -21.84 9.99 10.07
CA THR A 41 -22.77 11.08 9.84
C THR A 41 -23.14 11.74 11.17
N THR A 42 -22.38 12.75 11.55
CA THR A 42 -22.83 13.70 12.54
C THR A 42 -23.72 14.72 11.84
N GLY A 43 -25.03 14.59 11.98
CA GLY A 43 -25.96 15.55 11.37
C GLY A 43 -26.19 15.39 9.87
N GLY A 44 -25.94 14.22 9.29
CA GLY A 44 -26.18 13.92 7.87
C GLY A 44 -25.11 14.41 6.92
N ILE A 45 -23.95 14.83 7.42
CA ILE A 45 -22.78 15.20 6.64
C ILE A 45 -21.75 14.08 6.81
N PRO A 46 -21.21 13.52 5.73
CA PRO A 46 -20.08 12.60 5.83
C PRO A 46 -18.91 13.34 6.50
N ASN A 47 -18.44 12.84 7.64
CA ASN A 47 -17.28 13.38 8.33
C ASN A 47 -16.07 12.54 7.97
N GLN A 48 -15.58 12.70 6.76
CA GLN A 48 -14.32 12.13 6.33
C GLN A 48 -13.33 13.28 6.19
N ASP A 49 -12.47 13.43 7.17
CA ASP A 49 -11.58 14.57 7.26
C ASP A 49 -10.18 14.23 6.72
N ALA A 50 -9.82 12.94 6.67
CA ALA A 50 -8.50 12.48 6.27
C ALA A 50 -8.57 11.62 4.99
N THR A 51 -9.02 12.20 3.89
CA THR A 51 -9.10 11.55 2.57
C THR A 51 -7.72 11.29 1.98
N ILE A 52 -7.61 10.24 1.16
CA ILE A 52 -6.46 10.02 0.29
C ILE A 52 -6.81 10.62 -1.08
N GLU A 53 -6.15 11.71 -1.44
CA GLU A 53 -6.45 12.48 -2.66
C GLU A 53 -5.62 12.03 -3.85
N GLU A 54 -4.39 11.62 -3.59
CA GLU A 54 -3.47 11.15 -4.63
C GLU A 54 -2.46 10.15 -4.05
N VAL A 55 -2.24 9.09 -4.80
CA VAL A 55 -1.18 8.11 -4.57
C VAL A 55 -0.38 7.91 -5.85
N ILE A 56 0.93 8.20 -5.81
CA ILE A 56 1.83 7.95 -6.92
C ILE A 56 2.98 7.06 -6.46
N LEU A 57 3.19 5.95 -7.17
CA LEU A 57 4.39 5.11 -7.06
C LEU A 57 4.90 4.83 -8.46
N ILE A 58 6.05 5.43 -8.82
CA ILE A 58 6.71 5.18 -10.08
C ILE A 58 7.54 3.91 -9.93
N GLY A 59 7.13 2.83 -10.59
CA GLY A 59 7.86 1.58 -10.65
C GLY A 59 8.83 1.52 -11.83
N ASP A 60 9.36 0.33 -12.12
CA ASP A 60 10.37 0.13 -13.17
C ASP A 60 9.77 0.31 -14.57
N ALA A 61 8.59 -0.22 -14.82
CA ALA A 61 7.88 -0.12 -16.09
C ALA A 61 6.42 0.31 -15.93
N ASN A 62 5.83 0.06 -14.76
CA ASN A 62 4.44 0.37 -14.46
C ASN A 62 4.35 1.29 -13.25
N THR A 63 3.37 2.17 -13.26
CA THR A 63 3.20 3.24 -12.27
C THR A 63 1.79 3.22 -11.72
N ILE A 64 1.66 3.27 -10.40
CA ILE A 64 0.43 3.67 -9.75
C ILE A 64 0.38 5.20 -9.83
N ASN A 65 -0.69 5.72 -10.41
CA ASN A 65 -0.98 7.15 -10.47
C ASN A 65 -2.48 7.29 -10.31
N ASN A 66 -2.91 7.37 -9.06
CA ASN A 66 -4.30 7.51 -8.69
C ASN A 66 -4.52 8.92 -8.12
N ASN A 67 -5.45 9.65 -8.73
CA ASN A 67 -5.88 10.97 -8.24
C ASN A 67 -7.39 10.93 -8.11
N THR A 68 -7.85 10.90 -6.87
CA THR A 68 -9.27 10.78 -6.50
C THR A 68 -9.78 12.06 -5.85
N ALA A 69 -9.10 13.19 -6.04
CA ALA A 69 -9.40 14.46 -5.40
C ALA A 69 -10.91 14.76 -5.34
N GLY A 70 -11.42 14.93 -4.13
CA GLY A 70 -12.83 15.23 -3.87
C GLY A 70 -13.78 14.02 -3.86
N VAL A 71 -13.28 12.80 -4.03
CA VAL A 71 -14.06 11.59 -3.80
C VAL A 71 -13.95 11.20 -2.32
N ILE A 72 -15.09 10.88 -1.72
CA ILE A 72 -15.17 10.43 -0.34
C ILE A 72 -15.46 8.94 -0.38
N ASP A 73 -14.44 8.14 -0.17
CA ASP A 73 -14.57 6.71 0.03
C ASP A 73 -13.71 6.26 1.20
N TYR A 74 -14.26 5.38 2.03
CA TYR A 74 -13.57 4.89 3.23
C TYR A 74 -12.62 3.76 2.91
N TYR A 75 -12.96 2.96 1.90
CA TYR A 75 -12.13 1.88 1.40
C TYR A 75 -12.29 1.74 -0.11
N GLU A 76 -11.18 1.79 -0.80
CA GLU A 76 -11.12 1.60 -2.25
C GLU A 76 -10.12 0.51 -2.62
N ASP A 77 -10.56 -0.44 -3.43
CA ASP A 77 -9.75 -1.53 -3.94
C ASP A 77 -9.36 -1.30 -5.40
N TYR A 78 -8.16 -0.80 -5.62
CA TYR A 78 -7.59 -0.59 -6.96
C TYR A 78 -6.72 -1.74 -7.43
N THR A 79 -6.65 -2.85 -6.69
CA THR A 79 -5.75 -3.97 -7.00
C THR A 79 -5.98 -4.58 -8.38
N SER A 80 -7.20 -4.51 -8.91
CA SER A 80 -7.56 -5.02 -10.22
C SER A 80 -7.27 -4.06 -11.37
N THR A 81 -6.99 -2.79 -11.07
CA THR A 81 -6.90 -1.73 -12.08
C THR A 81 -5.56 -1.01 -12.12
N MET A 82 -4.83 -0.98 -11.00
CA MET A 82 -3.58 -0.26 -10.87
C MET A 82 -2.50 -1.11 -10.21
N TYR A 83 -1.30 -1.05 -10.76
CA TYR A 83 -0.14 -1.68 -10.16
C TYR A 83 1.15 -0.94 -10.49
N ALA A 84 2.16 -1.10 -9.64
CA ALA A 84 3.53 -0.76 -9.93
C ALA A 84 4.41 -2.01 -9.80
N ASP A 85 5.50 -2.06 -10.56
CA ASP A 85 6.51 -3.10 -10.48
C ASP A 85 7.79 -2.52 -9.88
N ILE A 86 8.28 -3.16 -8.84
CA ILE A 86 9.44 -2.73 -8.08
C ILE A 86 10.43 -3.87 -7.91
N THR A 87 11.73 -3.54 -7.93
CA THR A 87 12.81 -4.53 -7.90
C THR A 87 13.50 -4.56 -6.53
N GLU A 88 13.73 -5.77 -6.02
CA GLU A 88 14.50 -6.01 -4.81
C GLU A 88 15.83 -5.26 -4.80
N GLY A 89 16.14 -4.60 -3.69
CA GLY A 89 17.35 -3.80 -3.50
C GLY A 89 17.32 -2.41 -4.14
N GLN A 90 16.29 -2.04 -4.90
CA GLN A 90 16.13 -0.70 -5.46
C GLN A 90 15.34 0.20 -4.51
N SER A 91 15.49 1.51 -4.68
CA SER A 91 14.80 2.52 -3.87
C SER A 91 13.72 3.23 -4.68
N TYR A 92 12.59 3.46 -4.05
CA TYR A 92 11.41 4.11 -4.62
C TYR A 92 10.84 5.12 -3.63
N ALA A 93 9.82 5.85 -4.08
CA ALA A 93 9.03 6.73 -3.24
C ALA A 93 7.54 6.54 -3.52
N VAL A 94 6.73 6.56 -2.47
CA VAL A 94 5.29 6.77 -2.57
C VAL A 94 5.02 8.23 -2.27
N ASP A 95 4.53 8.94 -3.27
CA ASP A 95 4.08 10.32 -3.13
C ASP A 95 2.60 10.33 -2.77
N LEU A 96 2.23 11.11 -1.78
CA LEU A 96 0.87 11.19 -1.25
C LEU A 96 0.39 12.64 -1.20
N ILE A 97 -0.87 12.83 -1.57
CA ILE A 97 -1.65 14.01 -1.20
C ILE A 97 -2.81 13.53 -0.34
N LEU A 98 -2.85 14.04 0.89
CA LEU A 98 -3.91 13.76 1.85
C LEU A 98 -4.74 15.03 2.04
N GLY A 99 -6.03 14.90 1.90
CA GLY A 99 -6.95 16.01 1.97
C GLY A 99 -7.73 16.07 3.26
N ASP A 100 -8.55 17.10 3.32
CA ASP A 100 -9.58 17.31 4.31
C ASP A 100 -10.85 17.69 3.55
N PHE A 101 -11.80 16.77 3.54
CA PHE A 101 -13.05 16.96 2.81
C PHE A 101 -13.87 18.15 3.33
N SER A 102 -13.81 18.42 4.61
CA SER A 102 -14.59 19.50 5.21
C SER A 102 -14.06 20.90 4.87
N GLY A 103 -12.86 20.97 4.26
CA GLY A 103 -12.17 22.23 4.00
C GLY A 103 -11.66 22.90 5.28
N GLY A 104 -11.64 22.16 6.40
CA GLY A 104 -10.99 22.57 7.63
C GLY A 104 -9.47 22.35 7.55
N SER A 105 -8.76 22.69 8.59
CA SER A 105 -7.33 22.38 8.72
C SER A 105 -7.18 21.34 9.82
N TYR A 106 -7.64 20.10 9.53
CA TYR A 106 -7.44 18.97 10.45
C TYR A 106 -6.10 18.31 10.16
N PRO A 107 -5.41 17.85 11.20
CA PRO A 107 -4.14 17.18 11.03
C PRO A 107 -4.38 15.77 10.46
N THR A 108 -3.97 15.54 9.24
CA THR A 108 -4.06 14.23 8.57
C THR A 108 -2.70 13.56 8.54
N GLY A 109 -2.65 12.29 8.83
CA GLY A 109 -1.46 11.47 8.68
C GLY A 109 -1.79 10.17 7.93
N ALA A 110 -0.77 9.53 7.38
CA ALA A 110 -0.92 8.23 6.72
C ALA A 110 0.26 7.32 6.96
N LYS A 111 0.01 6.01 6.86
CA LYS A 111 1.03 4.98 6.75
C LYS A 111 0.86 4.21 5.46
N VAL A 112 1.97 3.67 4.97
CA VAL A 112 1.99 2.79 3.80
C VAL A 112 2.64 1.47 4.18
N PHE A 113 2.02 0.39 3.72
CA PHE A 113 2.43 -0.99 3.97
C PHE A 113 2.60 -1.72 2.65
N ILE A 114 3.59 -2.61 2.55
CA ILE A 114 3.78 -3.53 1.42
C ILE A 114 4.11 -4.91 1.99
N ASP A 115 3.32 -5.91 1.61
CA ASP A 115 3.62 -7.32 1.90
C ASP A 115 4.78 -7.77 1.02
N TYR A 116 5.98 -7.82 1.59
CA TYR A 116 7.21 -8.12 0.85
C TYR A 116 7.53 -9.61 0.77
N ASN A 117 7.02 -10.42 1.69
CA ASN A 117 7.26 -11.86 1.69
C ASN A 117 6.16 -12.66 0.98
N ILE A 118 5.07 -11.98 0.57
CA ILE A 118 3.93 -12.53 -0.18
C ILE A 118 3.22 -13.63 0.63
N ASP A 119 2.98 -13.39 1.92
CA ASP A 119 2.27 -14.34 2.77
C ASP A 119 0.82 -13.94 3.09
N GLY A 120 0.42 -12.73 2.75
CA GLY A 120 -0.97 -12.25 2.80
C GLY A 120 -1.29 -11.42 4.03
N ASP A 121 -0.29 -10.93 4.73
CA ASP A 121 -0.48 -9.96 5.79
C ASP A 121 0.50 -8.77 5.68
N PHE A 122 0.61 -7.95 6.71
CA PHE A 122 1.49 -6.79 6.78
C PHE A 122 2.17 -6.71 8.16
N ASP A 123 2.28 -7.87 8.83
CA ASP A 123 2.72 -7.92 10.23
C ASP A 123 4.24 -8.11 10.35
N ASP A 124 4.93 -8.33 9.25
CA ASP A 124 6.34 -8.59 9.24
C ASP A 124 7.21 -7.34 9.31
N SER A 125 8.39 -7.53 9.87
CA SER A 125 9.33 -6.43 10.06
C SER A 125 9.79 -5.84 8.73
N GLY A 126 9.47 -4.56 8.51
CA GLY A 126 9.85 -3.81 7.31
C GLY A 126 8.72 -3.66 6.30
N GLU A 127 7.55 -4.22 6.54
CA GLU A 127 6.37 -4.09 5.69
C GLU A 127 5.64 -2.76 5.92
N GLU A 128 5.71 -2.18 7.11
CA GLU A 128 5.45 -0.74 7.26
C GLU A 128 6.61 0.03 6.63
N ILE A 129 6.41 0.54 5.40
CA ILE A 129 7.48 1.24 4.67
C ILE A 129 7.71 2.67 5.14
N GLY A 130 6.75 3.24 5.86
CA GLY A 130 6.88 4.54 6.47
C GLY A 130 5.56 5.26 6.72
N MET A 131 5.68 6.47 7.26
CA MET A 131 4.53 7.31 7.57
C MET A 131 4.77 8.77 7.19
N LEU A 132 3.70 9.46 6.81
CA LEU A 132 3.62 10.90 6.80
C LEU A 132 2.98 11.36 8.10
N ASN A 133 3.79 11.98 8.95
CA ASN A 133 3.28 12.64 10.15
C ASN A 133 2.58 13.93 9.77
N CYS A 134 1.49 14.11 10.42
CA CYS A 134 0.60 15.21 10.25
C CYS A 134 1.16 16.55 10.74
N THR A 135 0.78 17.56 10.00
CA THR A 135 0.78 18.98 10.44
C THR A 135 -0.61 19.54 10.15
N PHE A 136 -1.02 20.62 10.86
CA PHE A 136 -2.28 21.32 10.57
C PHE A 136 -2.24 22.05 9.21
N VAL A 137 -1.96 21.27 8.16
CA VAL A 137 -1.90 21.75 6.76
C VAL A 137 -2.75 20.82 5.92
N SER A 138 -3.76 21.33 5.27
CA SER A 138 -4.56 20.61 4.28
C SER A 138 -4.44 21.32 2.92
N PRO A 139 -4.18 20.60 1.84
CA PRO A 139 -3.77 19.20 1.80
C PRO A 139 -2.35 18.96 2.35
N LEU A 140 -2.10 17.82 2.96
CA LEU A 140 -0.76 17.37 3.31
C LEU A 140 -0.13 16.69 2.09
N ILE A 141 0.98 17.22 1.63
CA ILE A 141 1.73 16.69 0.49
C ILE A 141 3.07 16.17 1.00
N GLY A 142 3.41 14.94 0.67
CA GLY A 142 4.70 14.37 1.08
C GLY A 142 5.04 13.07 0.39
N SER A 143 6.28 12.61 0.62
CA SER A 143 6.83 11.39 0.03
C SER A 143 7.37 10.47 1.12
N ILE A 144 7.09 9.17 0.99
CA ILE A 144 7.68 8.11 1.79
C ILE A 144 8.71 7.39 0.93
N ASN A 145 9.99 7.55 1.27
CA ASN A 145 11.08 6.88 0.58
C ASN A 145 11.36 5.52 1.22
N PHE A 146 11.55 4.49 0.40
CA PHE A 146 11.84 3.15 0.87
C PHE A 146 12.79 2.41 -0.06
N THR A 147 13.37 1.33 0.43
CA THR A 147 14.17 0.39 -0.36
C THR A 147 13.54 -0.99 -0.22
N VAL A 148 13.30 -1.65 -1.36
CA VAL A 148 12.71 -2.99 -1.37
C VAL A 148 13.67 -3.97 -0.69
N PRO A 149 13.26 -4.64 0.40
CA PRO A 149 14.12 -5.57 1.12
C PRO A 149 14.42 -6.82 0.30
N SER A 150 15.52 -7.50 0.63
CA SER A 150 15.90 -8.76 0.01
C SER A 150 15.20 -9.93 0.71
N THR A 151 13.98 -10.20 0.31
CA THR A 151 13.18 -11.32 0.84
C THR A 151 13.32 -12.59 0.02
N GLY A 152 13.65 -12.44 -1.28
CA GLY A 152 13.64 -13.56 -2.24
C GLY A 152 12.23 -13.99 -2.66
N ALA A 153 11.19 -13.28 -2.26
CA ALA A 153 9.84 -13.50 -2.72
C ALA A 153 9.55 -12.58 -3.91
N PHE A 154 9.05 -13.16 -5.00
CA PHE A 154 8.80 -12.43 -6.24
C PHE A 154 7.43 -12.75 -6.80
N GLY A 155 6.76 -11.76 -7.34
CA GLY A 155 5.44 -11.89 -7.92
C GLY A 155 4.47 -10.82 -7.41
N PRO A 156 3.15 -11.03 -7.64
CA PRO A 156 2.15 -10.08 -7.24
C PRO A 156 1.90 -10.12 -5.73
N THR A 157 1.86 -8.95 -5.15
CA THR A 157 1.53 -8.70 -3.74
C THR A 157 0.69 -7.44 -3.61
N ARG A 158 0.55 -6.90 -2.42
CA ARG A 158 -0.30 -5.75 -2.11
C ARG A 158 0.49 -4.61 -1.48
N MET A 159 0.14 -3.39 -1.86
CA MET A 159 0.41 -2.19 -1.11
C MET A 159 -0.91 -1.67 -0.54
N ARG A 160 -0.87 -1.20 0.69
CA ARG A 160 -1.98 -0.56 1.39
C ARG A 160 -1.57 0.81 1.88
N VAL A 161 -2.40 1.81 1.62
CA VAL A 161 -2.29 3.17 2.17
C VAL A 161 -3.43 3.37 3.15
N VAL A 162 -3.12 3.77 4.37
CA VAL A 162 -4.14 4.06 5.41
C VAL A 162 -3.91 5.48 5.91
N SER A 163 -4.92 6.32 5.78
CA SER A 163 -4.93 7.68 6.34
C SER A 163 -5.78 7.75 7.60
N GLN A 164 -5.52 8.76 8.43
CA GLN A 164 -6.26 9.01 9.66
C GLN A 164 -6.18 10.49 10.03
N ASP A 165 -7.28 11.04 10.57
CA ASP A 165 -7.22 12.32 11.27
C ASP A 165 -6.44 12.16 12.58
N ALA A 166 -5.39 12.92 12.73
CA ALA A 166 -4.51 12.85 13.89
C ALA A 166 -4.85 13.86 15.00
N PHE A 167 -5.98 14.55 14.91
CA PHE A 167 -6.42 15.46 15.97
C PHE A 167 -6.74 14.75 17.27
N GLY A 168 -7.33 13.55 17.18
CA GLY A 168 -7.67 12.73 18.35
C GLY A 168 -6.73 11.54 18.58
N THR A 169 -5.98 11.13 17.56
CA THR A 169 -5.13 9.94 17.59
C THR A 169 -3.82 10.21 16.85
N ALA A 170 -2.72 9.63 17.33
CA ALA A 170 -1.43 9.82 16.68
C ALA A 170 -1.32 8.99 15.40
N THR A 171 -0.69 9.54 14.34
CA THR A 171 -0.39 8.79 13.09
C THR A 171 0.33 7.46 13.36
N SER A 172 1.14 7.40 14.40
CA SER A 172 1.84 6.18 14.81
C SER A 172 0.92 5.03 15.22
N THR A 173 -0.34 5.28 15.54
CA THR A 173 -1.31 4.24 15.93
C THR A 173 -2.00 3.58 14.73
N ILE A 174 -1.83 4.10 13.52
CA ILE A 174 -2.40 3.50 12.31
C ILE A 174 -1.80 2.11 12.11
N GLY A 175 -2.66 1.11 11.96
CA GLY A 175 -2.33 -0.25 11.58
C GLY A 175 -2.86 -0.62 10.20
N PRO A 176 -2.32 -1.66 9.56
CA PRO A 176 -2.77 -2.09 8.24
C PRO A 176 -4.15 -2.74 8.27
N CYS A 177 -4.53 -3.31 9.42
CA CYS A 177 -5.79 -4.04 9.62
C CYS A 177 -6.78 -3.26 10.49
N ASP A 178 -6.60 -1.95 10.58
CA ASP A 178 -7.50 -1.10 11.35
C ASP A 178 -8.90 -1.15 10.74
N TYR A 179 -9.83 -1.56 11.56
CA TYR A 179 -11.24 -1.69 11.20
C TYR A 179 -12.07 -0.97 12.24
N ALA A 180 -12.50 0.22 11.90
CA ALA A 180 -13.31 1.01 12.81
C ALA A 180 -14.69 0.38 13.04
N ASP A 181 -15.10 0.22 14.28
CA ASP A 181 -16.44 -0.23 14.65
C ASP A 181 -17.44 0.95 14.55
N PRO A 182 -18.51 0.85 13.73
CA PRO A 182 -19.52 1.91 13.64
C PRO A 182 -20.17 2.29 14.97
N ALA A 183 -20.06 1.44 15.97
CA ALA A 183 -20.57 1.72 17.31
C ALA A 183 -19.58 2.49 18.20
N ASN A 184 -18.31 2.64 17.76
CA ASN A 184 -17.26 3.26 18.53
C ASN A 184 -16.59 4.41 17.76
N THR A 185 -16.97 5.63 18.07
CA THR A 185 -16.48 6.85 17.40
C THR A 185 -15.01 7.19 17.69
N ASN A 186 -14.30 6.36 18.43
CA ASN A 186 -12.87 6.52 18.73
C ASN A 186 -12.01 5.42 18.12
N ASP A 187 -12.60 4.56 17.29
CA ASP A 187 -11.85 3.50 16.62
C ASP A 187 -10.96 4.05 15.50
N VAL A 188 -9.95 3.27 15.16
CA VAL A 188 -8.97 3.57 14.11
C VAL A 188 -9.31 2.81 12.83
N PRO A 189 -9.03 3.36 11.64
CA PRO A 189 -8.53 4.70 11.38
C PRO A 189 -9.60 5.77 11.59
N TRP A 190 -9.35 6.68 12.49
CA TRP A 190 -10.31 7.70 12.88
C TRP A 190 -10.52 8.73 11.77
N PHE A 191 -11.74 8.84 11.25
CA PHE A 191 -12.10 9.68 10.10
C PHE A 191 -11.18 9.52 8.89
N GLY A 192 -10.60 8.35 8.71
CA GLY A 192 -9.62 8.05 7.69
C GLY A 192 -10.18 7.24 6.53
N ALA A 193 -9.28 6.91 5.61
CA ALA A 193 -9.54 6.11 4.42
C ALA A 193 -8.45 5.04 4.24
N THR A 194 -8.78 4.01 3.47
CA THR A 194 -7.83 2.97 3.07
C THR A 194 -7.92 2.73 1.58
N GLU A 195 -6.78 2.65 0.92
CA GLU A 195 -6.66 2.26 -0.48
C GLU A 195 -5.69 1.09 -0.65
N ASP A 196 -6.11 0.09 -1.42
CA ASP A 196 -5.32 -1.09 -1.76
C ASP A 196 -4.91 -1.08 -3.24
N TYR A 197 -3.64 -1.42 -3.51
CA TYR A 197 -3.03 -1.47 -4.84
C TYR A 197 -2.27 -2.77 -5.04
N SER A 198 -2.14 -3.21 -6.30
CA SER A 198 -1.23 -4.32 -6.63
C SER A 198 0.20 -3.83 -6.76
N ILE A 199 1.13 -4.64 -6.26
CA ILE A 199 2.57 -4.49 -6.47
C ILE A 199 3.07 -5.78 -7.12
N VAL A 200 4.02 -5.66 -8.04
CA VAL A 200 4.77 -6.79 -8.57
C VAL A 200 6.21 -6.67 -8.09
N LEU A 201 6.64 -7.62 -7.27
CA LEU A 201 8.02 -7.71 -6.79
C LEU A 201 8.87 -8.43 -7.83
N ASN A 202 9.92 -7.77 -8.31
CA ASN A 202 10.86 -8.29 -9.29
C ASN A 202 12.18 -8.69 -8.63
N SER A 203 12.80 -9.78 -9.14
CA SER A 203 14.16 -10.12 -8.75
C SER A 203 15.17 -9.14 -9.35
N PRO A 204 16.28 -8.84 -8.66
CA PRO A 204 17.36 -8.06 -9.25
C PRO A 204 17.95 -8.77 -10.47
N THR A 205 18.22 -8.01 -11.53
CA THR A 205 18.91 -8.57 -12.70
C THR A 205 20.37 -8.82 -12.31
N ILE A 206 20.79 -10.07 -12.30
CA ILE A 206 22.19 -10.43 -12.14
C ILE A 206 22.86 -10.20 -13.51
N ILE A 207 23.73 -9.20 -13.57
CA ILE A 207 24.57 -8.90 -14.75
C ILE A 207 25.86 -9.70 -14.64
#